data_87721b8887364d1113a696e9ab8e21c6
#
_entry.id   87721b8887364d1113a696e9ab8e21c6
#
_cell.length_a   1.000
_cell.length_b   1.000
_cell.length_c   1.000
_cell.angle_alpha   90.00
_cell.angle_beta   90.00
_cell.angle_gamma   90.00
#
_symmetry.space_group_name_H-M   'P 1'
#
loop_
_entity.id
_entity.type
_entity.pdbx_description
1 polymer ?
#
loop_
_entity_poly.entity_id
_entity_poly.type
_entity_poly.pdbx_seq_one_letter_code
_entity_poly.pdbx_strand_id
1 'polypeptide(L)'
;NNQGGVSASVIDAIDTLKIMKLEEEYERARAHLLNDKTSGLENLASSRLNQGISVFETNIRVLGGLLSIYDLTSDENFLQRAVQVANAIAPAFETKSGIPYTMINPFTKKGECFSFYQNSAVLADAGTLQLEFFTLADRTKDRKWYEYAKKTMDVILSYKPISPNSIMTPLGLYPLFIHPSTGKFTLERSYAVGALGDSFYEYLIKAWRAFPNAQGRSKYRVEFDNSMDSVLKFMVSKFPKLKWQGTSKELHDAWFLNDLKNGRQVLNMDHLACFISGALVLGAEHASPNDIVKGYLALAEHMTTLCRNFYHAQASGLSPDVVVAASASGSMYGTHNQNIQRPETVEAIFYMYRKTGDEKYRKWAWEIFQSMKEMYATDTGWTGIRDVRKKEAALPQNRDDITQTFFFAETLKYLYLTFGSGDEIDLNEWVFNTEAHPVKVSREFTFPF
;
A
#
# COMPACT_ATOMS: atom_id res chain seq x y z
N ASN A 1 12.76 0.88 15.65
CA ASN A 1 11.30 0.91 15.73
C ASN A 1 10.80 2.30 15.30
N ASN A 2 10.47 2.45 14.02
CA ASN A 2 10.09 3.73 13.41
C ASN A 2 8.65 4.17 13.78
N GLN A 3 7.95 3.38 14.61
CA GLN A 3 6.57 3.64 15.02
C GLN A 3 6.45 4.05 16.50
N GLY A 4 7.57 4.41 17.14
CA GLY A 4 7.55 5.00 18.47
C GLY A 4 7.31 4.05 19.63
N GLY A 5 7.55 2.74 19.45
CA GLY A 5 7.37 1.77 20.52
C GLY A 5 5.90 1.49 20.89
N VAL A 6 4.96 1.92 20.05
CA VAL A 6 3.55 1.48 20.12
C VAL A 6 3.43 0.00 19.81
N SER A 7 2.38 -0.63 20.26
CA SER A 7 2.09 -2.06 20.00
C SER A 7 1.65 -2.30 18.56
N ALA A 8 2.50 -1.93 17.59
CA ALA A 8 2.16 -1.91 16.16
C ALA A 8 1.64 -3.25 15.66
N SER A 9 2.27 -4.37 16.03
CA SER A 9 1.81 -5.71 15.60
C SER A 9 0.40 -6.05 16.12
N VAL A 10 0.04 -5.55 17.31
CA VAL A 10 -1.32 -5.78 17.86
C VAL A 10 -2.33 -4.88 17.15
N ILE A 11 -1.95 -3.63 16.84
CA ILE A 11 -2.81 -2.70 16.09
C ILE A 11 -3.04 -3.21 14.68
N ASP A 12 -1.99 -3.67 13.99
CA ASP A 12 -2.08 -4.23 12.64
C ASP A 12 -2.90 -5.53 12.60
N ALA A 13 -2.95 -6.28 13.71
CA ALA A 13 -3.69 -7.55 13.76
C ALA A 13 -5.15 -7.40 14.20
N ILE A 14 -5.54 -6.35 14.92
CA ILE A 14 -6.81 -6.33 15.68
C ILE A 14 -8.06 -6.41 14.80
N ASP A 15 -8.08 -5.73 13.67
CA ASP A 15 -9.21 -5.78 12.73
C ASP A 15 -9.24 -7.13 11.99
N THR A 16 -8.09 -7.74 11.70
CA THR A 16 -7.99 -9.09 11.16
C THR A 16 -8.58 -10.12 12.13
N LEU A 17 -8.23 -10.02 13.41
CA LEU A 17 -8.80 -10.88 14.46
C LEU A 17 -10.33 -10.75 14.50
N LYS A 18 -10.84 -9.52 14.43
CA LYS A 18 -12.29 -9.26 14.42
C LYS A 18 -12.99 -9.81 13.17
N ILE A 19 -12.42 -9.58 11.98
CA ILE A 19 -12.93 -10.09 10.71
C ILE A 19 -12.94 -11.62 10.69
N MET A 20 -11.90 -12.25 11.22
CA MET A 20 -11.78 -13.71 11.33
C MET A 20 -12.64 -14.31 12.44
N LYS A 21 -13.34 -13.48 13.23
CA LYS A 21 -14.18 -13.89 14.37
C LYS A 21 -13.41 -14.63 15.46
N LEU A 22 -12.15 -14.26 15.67
CA LEU A 22 -11.27 -14.76 16.74
C LEU A 22 -11.52 -13.89 17.99
N GLU A 23 -12.68 -14.06 18.62
CA GLU A 23 -13.16 -13.13 19.64
C GLU A 23 -12.31 -13.13 20.92
N GLU A 24 -11.73 -14.25 21.33
CA GLU A 24 -10.86 -14.32 22.52
C GLU A 24 -9.57 -13.51 22.28
N GLU A 25 -8.94 -13.71 21.15
CA GLU A 25 -7.73 -12.98 20.74
C GLU A 25 -8.01 -11.49 20.54
N TYR A 26 -9.17 -11.16 19.93
CA TYR A 26 -9.63 -9.80 19.79
C TYR A 26 -9.79 -9.09 21.14
N GLU A 27 -10.48 -9.71 22.11
CA GLU A 27 -10.68 -9.10 23.44
C GLU A 27 -9.35 -8.93 24.20
N ARG A 28 -8.42 -9.86 24.05
CA ARG A 28 -7.06 -9.71 24.58
C ARG A 28 -6.31 -8.55 23.94
N ALA A 29 -6.37 -8.43 22.60
CA ALA A 29 -5.77 -7.33 21.87
C ALA A 29 -6.41 -5.98 22.25
N ARG A 30 -7.74 -5.93 22.34
CA ARG A 30 -8.50 -4.77 22.80
C ARG A 30 -8.09 -4.30 24.19
N ALA A 31 -8.07 -5.22 25.14
CA ALA A 31 -7.68 -4.91 26.53
C ALA A 31 -6.23 -4.38 26.60
N HIS A 32 -5.33 -4.93 25.79
CA HIS A 32 -3.93 -4.47 25.68
C HIS A 32 -3.83 -3.05 25.12
N LEU A 33 -4.54 -2.74 24.03
CA LEU A 33 -4.47 -1.44 23.34
C LEU A 33 -5.16 -0.31 24.12
N LEU A 34 -6.18 -0.63 24.90
CA LEU A 34 -6.90 0.37 25.70
C LEU A 34 -6.25 0.61 27.07
N ASN A 35 -5.25 -0.18 27.45
CA ASN A 35 -4.49 0.02 28.69
C ASN A 35 -3.25 0.86 28.43
N ASP A 36 -3.18 2.03 29.05
CA ASP A 36 -2.07 2.98 28.90
C ASP A 36 -0.70 2.40 29.29
N LYS A 37 -0.66 1.43 30.20
CA LYS A 37 0.59 0.82 30.62
C LYS A 37 1.18 -0.16 29.60
N THR A 38 0.38 -0.67 28.68
CA THR A 38 0.77 -1.72 27.73
C THR A 38 0.74 -1.29 26.26
N SER A 39 -0.14 -0.36 25.89
CA SER A 39 -0.31 0.07 24.49
C SER A 39 0.90 0.82 23.93
N GLY A 40 1.61 1.57 24.77
CA GLY A 40 2.68 2.48 24.36
C GLY A 40 2.21 3.76 23.67
N LEU A 41 0.90 3.90 23.42
CA LEU A 41 0.33 5.07 22.71
C LEU A 41 0.48 6.36 23.52
N GLU A 42 0.42 6.30 24.84
CA GLU A 42 0.64 7.44 25.74
C GLU A 42 2.07 7.99 25.67
N ASN A 43 3.01 7.20 25.16
CA ASN A 43 4.41 7.63 25.04
C ASN A 43 4.66 8.46 23.78
N LEU A 44 3.72 8.44 22.79
CA LEU A 44 3.93 9.10 21.48
C LEU A 44 4.30 10.58 21.59
N ALA A 45 3.76 11.31 22.56
CA ALA A 45 4.07 12.73 22.76
C ALA A 45 4.83 13.00 24.07
N SER A 46 5.41 11.96 24.68
CA SER A 46 6.16 12.06 25.94
C SER A 46 7.66 12.18 25.70
N SER A 47 8.38 12.71 26.68
CA SER A 47 9.86 12.74 26.68
C SER A 47 10.51 11.33 26.64
N ARG A 48 9.73 10.28 26.94
CA ARG A 48 10.20 8.88 26.85
C ARG A 48 10.47 8.47 25.41
N LEU A 49 9.75 9.07 24.44
CA LEU A 49 9.93 8.87 23.01
C LEU A 49 10.62 10.07 22.37
N ASN A 50 11.84 10.37 22.75
CA ASN A 50 12.61 11.46 22.14
C ASN A 50 13.33 10.99 20.87
N GLN A 51 12.57 10.45 19.92
CA GLN A 51 13.06 10.03 18.61
C GLN A 51 12.04 10.36 17.51
N GLY A 52 12.50 10.42 16.26
CA GLY A 52 11.63 10.55 15.09
C GLY A 52 10.82 9.29 14.84
N ILE A 53 9.55 9.47 14.46
CA ILE A 53 8.67 8.43 13.94
C ILE A 53 8.30 8.74 12.50
N SER A 54 8.09 7.72 11.69
CA SER A 54 7.59 7.89 10.32
C SER A 54 6.14 8.37 10.33
N VAL A 55 5.87 9.47 9.63
CA VAL A 55 4.52 9.99 9.46
C VAL A 55 3.68 9.03 8.65
N PHE A 56 4.22 8.53 7.54
CA PHE A 56 3.57 7.56 6.66
C PHE A 56 3.22 6.26 7.39
N GLU A 57 4.22 5.59 7.99
CA GLU A 57 4.01 4.30 8.66
C GLU A 57 3.04 4.43 9.85
N THR A 58 3.13 5.53 10.61
CA THR A 58 2.20 5.79 11.72
C THR A 58 0.78 6.04 11.22
N ASN A 59 0.64 6.72 10.07
CA ASN A 59 -0.66 6.95 9.46
C ASN A 59 -1.33 5.66 8.99
N ILE A 60 -0.66 4.90 8.13
CA ILE A 60 -1.29 3.74 7.48
C ILE A 60 -1.55 2.59 8.45
N ARG A 61 -0.61 2.31 9.38
CA ARG A 61 -0.69 1.20 10.34
C ARG A 61 -1.44 1.59 11.60
N VAL A 62 -0.94 2.63 12.31
CA VAL A 62 -1.45 2.91 13.64
C VAL A 62 -2.77 3.67 13.59
N LEU A 63 -2.82 4.77 12.84
CA LEU A 63 -4.07 5.53 12.67
C LEU A 63 -5.09 4.72 11.87
N GLY A 64 -4.67 4.09 10.77
CA GLY A 64 -5.53 3.25 9.92
C GLY A 64 -6.14 2.08 10.69
N GLY A 65 -5.33 1.33 11.44
CA GLY A 65 -5.81 0.20 12.25
C GLY A 65 -6.80 0.60 13.34
N LEU A 66 -6.55 1.75 14.02
CA LEU A 66 -7.48 2.27 15.04
C LEU A 66 -8.81 2.76 14.44
N LEU A 67 -8.77 3.39 13.27
CA LEU A 67 -9.98 3.81 12.55
C LEU A 67 -10.77 2.61 12.03
N SER A 68 -10.08 1.60 11.51
CA SER A 68 -10.68 0.37 11.04
C SER A 68 -11.45 -0.35 12.14
N ILE A 69 -10.80 -0.59 13.29
CA ILE A 69 -11.46 -1.28 14.38
C ILE A 69 -12.60 -0.45 15.00
N TYR A 70 -12.49 0.88 15.00
CA TYR A 70 -13.61 1.75 15.33
C TYR A 70 -14.78 1.55 14.37
N ASP A 71 -14.55 1.60 13.07
CA ASP A 71 -15.60 1.42 12.06
C ASP A 71 -16.25 0.04 12.10
N LEU A 72 -15.51 -1.02 12.48
CA LEU A 72 -16.02 -2.38 12.63
C LEU A 72 -16.83 -2.60 13.92
N THR A 73 -16.54 -1.84 14.99
CA THR A 73 -17.10 -2.11 16.33
C THR A 73 -17.92 -1.00 16.93
N SER A 74 -17.74 0.23 16.42
CA SER A 74 -18.28 1.48 17.02
C SER A 74 -17.77 1.72 18.45
N ASP A 75 -16.63 1.17 18.84
CA ASP A 75 -16.04 1.41 20.16
C ASP A 75 -15.30 2.75 20.16
N GLU A 76 -15.89 3.77 20.79
CA GLU A 76 -15.39 5.14 20.89
C GLU A 76 -13.99 5.24 21.50
N ASN A 77 -13.55 4.27 22.28
CA ASN A 77 -12.20 4.27 22.83
C ASN A 77 -11.14 4.21 21.71
N PHE A 78 -11.40 3.47 20.64
CA PHE A 78 -10.48 3.41 19.49
C PHE A 78 -10.46 4.73 18.72
N LEU A 79 -11.58 5.44 18.57
CA LEU A 79 -11.59 6.76 17.96
C LEU A 79 -10.78 7.77 18.79
N GLN A 80 -10.89 7.72 20.12
CA GLN A 80 -10.05 8.55 21.00
C GLN A 80 -8.56 8.25 20.84
N ARG A 81 -8.17 6.98 20.72
CA ARG A 81 -6.79 6.58 20.43
C ARG A 81 -6.33 7.06 19.04
N ALA A 82 -7.19 7.00 18.04
CA ALA A 82 -6.92 7.51 16.69
C ALA A 82 -6.63 9.03 16.73
N VAL A 83 -7.43 9.80 17.47
CA VAL A 83 -7.20 11.24 17.70
C VAL A 83 -5.86 11.49 18.41
N GLN A 84 -5.51 10.69 19.39
CA GLN A 84 -4.23 10.78 20.09
C GLN A 84 -3.04 10.59 19.14
N VAL A 85 -3.08 9.57 18.28
CA VAL A 85 -2.07 9.28 17.26
C VAL A 85 -1.99 10.41 16.23
N ALA A 86 -3.12 10.86 15.71
CA ALA A 86 -3.16 11.95 14.74
C ALA A 86 -2.58 13.27 15.31
N ASN A 87 -2.84 13.59 16.59
CA ASN A 87 -2.21 14.74 17.26
C ASN A 87 -0.69 14.60 17.38
N ALA A 88 -0.16 13.38 17.52
CA ALA A 88 1.28 13.16 17.61
C ALA A 88 1.99 13.40 16.26
N ILE A 89 1.35 13.10 15.13
CA ILE A 89 1.95 13.30 13.79
C ILE A 89 1.55 14.65 13.15
N ALA A 90 0.51 15.32 13.61
CA ALA A 90 0.04 16.59 13.07
C ALA A 90 1.12 17.68 12.92
N PRO A 91 2.10 17.84 13.85
CA PRO A 91 3.15 18.84 13.67
C PRO A 91 4.02 18.64 12.42
N ALA A 92 4.02 17.44 11.80
CA ALA A 92 4.70 17.22 10.55
C ALA A 92 4.15 18.04 9.38
N PHE A 93 2.89 18.47 9.45
CA PHE A 93 2.23 19.30 8.43
C PHE A 93 2.51 20.80 8.58
N GLU A 94 3.17 21.22 9.66
CA GLU A 94 3.53 22.63 9.91
C GLU A 94 4.70 23.07 9.02
N THR A 95 4.55 22.91 7.71
CA THR A 95 5.50 23.34 6.68
C THR A 95 4.93 24.51 5.87
N LYS A 96 5.79 25.23 5.17
CA LYS A 96 5.34 26.36 4.35
C LYS A 96 4.39 25.95 3.22
N SER A 97 4.65 24.81 2.59
CA SER A 97 3.82 24.33 1.48
C SER A 97 2.59 23.55 1.93
N GLY A 98 2.64 22.89 3.08
CA GLY A 98 1.68 21.90 3.53
C GLY A 98 2.05 20.46 3.19
N ILE A 99 3.13 20.25 2.45
CA ILE A 99 3.71 18.90 2.30
C ILE A 99 4.35 18.52 3.63
N PRO A 100 3.96 17.38 4.25
CA PRO A 100 4.48 17.01 5.55
C PRO A 100 5.95 16.59 5.49
N TYR A 101 6.62 16.67 6.63
CA TYR A 101 7.89 15.99 6.83
C TYR A 101 7.68 14.47 6.84
N THR A 102 8.68 13.72 6.33
CA THR A 102 8.66 12.24 6.35
C THR A 102 8.75 11.67 7.75
N MET A 103 9.55 12.32 8.61
CA MET A 103 9.74 11.97 10.01
C MET A 103 9.34 13.11 10.91
N ILE A 104 8.77 12.80 12.06
CA ILE A 104 8.43 13.76 13.11
C ILE A 104 8.88 13.23 14.48
N ASN A 105 9.49 14.09 15.28
CA ASN A 105 9.62 13.81 16.70
C ASN A 105 8.41 14.42 17.42
N PRO A 106 7.49 13.61 17.92
CA PRO A 106 6.23 14.13 18.48
C PRO A 106 6.42 14.98 19.75
N PHE A 107 7.47 14.71 20.52
CA PHE A 107 7.79 15.45 21.75
C PHE A 107 8.37 16.83 21.46
N THR A 108 9.40 16.90 20.61
CA THR A 108 10.05 18.18 20.27
C THR A 108 9.36 18.91 19.13
N LYS A 109 8.41 18.28 18.44
CA LYS A 109 7.72 18.77 17.23
C LYS A 109 8.66 19.12 16.08
N LYS A 110 9.86 18.56 16.07
CA LYS A 110 10.82 18.73 14.98
C LYS A 110 10.59 17.70 13.90
N GLY A 111 10.30 18.19 12.69
CA GLY A 111 10.17 17.37 11.50
C GLY A 111 11.42 17.39 10.64
N GLU A 112 11.66 16.29 9.91
CA GLU A 112 12.76 16.15 8.98
C GLU A 112 12.41 15.24 7.80
N CYS A 113 13.12 15.42 6.70
CA CYS A 113 13.12 14.50 5.56
C CYS A 113 14.52 13.93 5.39
N PHE A 114 14.63 12.78 4.73
CA PHE A 114 15.91 12.13 4.55
C PHE A 114 16.84 12.93 3.64
N SER A 115 18.05 13.20 4.12
CA SER A 115 19.07 13.99 3.39
C SER A 115 19.48 13.38 2.05
N PHE A 116 19.47 12.04 1.94
CA PHE A 116 19.79 11.33 0.70
C PHE A 116 18.71 11.51 -0.39
N TYR A 117 17.52 12.01 -0.03
CA TYR A 117 16.48 12.46 -0.96
C TYR A 117 16.44 13.99 -1.09
N GLN A 118 17.57 14.67 -0.90
CA GLN A 118 17.68 16.15 -0.96
C GLN A 118 16.73 16.85 0.01
N ASN A 119 16.53 16.29 1.21
CA ASN A 119 15.58 16.76 2.21
C ASN A 119 14.15 16.89 1.68
N SER A 120 13.77 16.05 0.73
CA SER A 120 12.42 15.98 0.16
C SER A 120 11.61 14.86 0.77
N ALA A 121 10.30 15.06 0.83
CA ALA A 121 9.33 14.01 1.14
C ALA A 121 9.17 13.10 -0.08
N VAL A 122 8.85 11.83 0.18
CA VAL A 122 8.54 10.84 -0.84
C VAL A 122 7.09 11.03 -1.31
N LEU A 123 6.81 10.80 -2.59
CA LEU A 123 5.48 10.93 -3.17
C LEU A 123 4.46 10.03 -2.45
N ALA A 124 4.80 8.76 -2.25
CA ALA A 124 3.96 7.82 -1.51
C ALA A 124 3.70 8.31 -0.07
N ASP A 125 4.75 8.75 0.66
CA ASP A 125 4.59 9.23 2.04
C ASP A 125 3.65 10.44 2.12
N ALA A 126 3.84 11.43 1.26
CA ALA A 126 3.05 12.66 1.28
C ALA A 126 1.64 12.49 0.68
N GLY A 127 1.51 11.62 -0.31
CA GLY A 127 0.27 11.40 -1.07
C GLY A 127 -0.63 10.30 -0.54
N THR A 128 -0.30 9.69 0.60
CA THR A 128 -1.03 8.56 1.21
C THR A 128 -1.50 8.89 2.62
N LEU A 129 -2.23 9.97 2.76
CA LEU A 129 -2.70 10.49 4.06
C LEU A 129 -4.21 10.74 4.07
N GLN A 130 -4.80 10.96 2.89
CA GLN A 130 -6.16 11.49 2.78
C GLN A 130 -7.21 10.47 3.19
N LEU A 131 -7.00 9.18 3.02
CA LEU A 131 -8.00 8.19 3.39
C LEU A 131 -8.22 8.17 4.90
N GLU A 132 -7.15 8.12 5.68
CA GLU A 132 -7.20 8.12 7.16
C GLU A 132 -7.61 9.47 7.71
N PHE A 133 -7.01 10.57 7.24
CA PHE A 133 -7.31 11.91 7.75
C PHE A 133 -8.72 12.38 7.40
N PHE A 134 -9.24 12.05 6.21
CA PHE A 134 -10.62 12.34 5.85
C PHE A 134 -11.60 11.47 6.65
N THR A 135 -11.29 10.18 6.86
CA THR A 135 -12.07 9.31 7.74
C THR A 135 -12.09 9.85 9.16
N LEU A 136 -10.93 10.25 9.71
CA LEU A 136 -10.85 10.83 11.05
C LEU A 136 -11.67 12.11 11.16
N ALA A 137 -11.59 13.01 10.15
CA ALA A 137 -12.39 14.23 10.11
C ALA A 137 -13.90 13.93 10.10
N ASP A 138 -14.30 12.91 9.33
CA ASP A 138 -15.69 12.50 9.25
C ASP A 138 -16.20 11.90 10.56
N ARG A 139 -15.43 11.02 11.20
CA ARG A 139 -15.85 10.36 12.45
C ARG A 139 -15.85 11.32 13.65
N THR A 140 -14.86 12.23 13.71
CA THR A 140 -14.76 13.22 14.80
C THR A 140 -15.55 14.51 14.56
N LYS A 141 -15.98 14.78 13.31
CA LYS A 141 -16.54 16.04 12.84
C LYS A 141 -15.58 17.23 13.04
N ASP A 142 -14.29 16.97 13.21
CA ASP A 142 -13.25 17.99 13.36
C ASP A 142 -12.56 18.24 12.01
N ARG A 143 -12.86 19.39 11.43
CA ARG A 143 -12.40 19.86 10.13
C ARG A 143 -10.88 19.96 10.02
N LYS A 144 -10.15 20.15 11.11
CA LYS A 144 -8.68 20.30 11.07
C LYS A 144 -7.98 19.10 10.42
N TRP A 145 -8.50 17.89 10.63
CA TRP A 145 -7.93 16.68 10.06
C TRP A 145 -8.04 16.65 8.53
N TYR A 146 -9.21 17.02 8.04
CA TYR A 146 -9.41 17.18 6.61
C TYR A 146 -8.47 18.23 6.00
N GLU A 147 -8.27 19.39 6.64
CA GLU A 147 -7.45 20.48 6.12
C GLU A 147 -5.98 20.07 5.93
N TYR A 148 -5.41 19.24 6.80
CA TYR A 148 -4.04 18.74 6.64
C TYR A 148 -3.87 17.97 5.35
N ALA A 149 -4.62 16.88 5.15
CA ALA A 149 -4.51 16.05 3.98
C ALA A 149 -4.95 16.78 2.69
N LYS A 150 -6.01 17.60 2.78
CA LYS A 150 -6.50 18.41 1.66
C LYS A 150 -5.41 19.34 1.12
N LYS A 151 -4.76 20.11 2.01
CA LYS A 151 -3.68 21.03 1.62
C LYS A 151 -2.53 20.31 0.95
N THR A 152 -2.12 19.17 1.49
CA THR A 152 -1.07 18.33 0.91
C THR A 152 -1.45 17.89 -0.51
N MET A 153 -2.65 17.36 -0.68
CA MET A 153 -3.12 16.87 -1.98
C MET A 153 -3.30 18.00 -3.00
N ASP A 154 -3.77 19.17 -2.58
CA ASP A 154 -3.87 20.33 -3.49
C ASP A 154 -2.49 20.75 -4.03
N VAL A 155 -1.46 20.70 -3.20
CA VAL A 155 -0.09 20.98 -3.65
C VAL A 155 0.40 19.91 -4.63
N ILE A 156 0.24 18.63 -4.32
CA ILE A 156 0.66 17.53 -5.20
C ILE A 156 -0.08 17.63 -6.54
N LEU A 157 -1.41 17.74 -6.53
CA LEU A 157 -2.25 17.77 -7.74
C LEU A 157 -2.14 19.10 -8.53
N SER A 158 -1.46 20.11 -7.97
CA SER A 158 -1.13 21.33 -8.72
C SER A 158 0.01 21.14 -9.73
N TYR A 159 0.75 20.04 -9.66
CA TYR A 159 1.83 19.72 -10.58
C TYR A 159 1.34 19.71 -12.04
N LYS A 160 2.10 20.35 -12.91
CA LYS A 160 1.83 20.38 -14.35
C LYS A 160 3.05 19.90 -15.11
N PRO A 161 2.95 18.79 -15.84
CA PRO A 161 4.04 18.30 -16.66
C PRO A 161 4.37 19.27 -17.80
N ILE A 162 5.65 19.47 -18.10
CA ILE A 162 6.11 20.37 -19.16
C ILE A 162 5.67 19.89 -20.56
N SER A 163 5.68 18.58 -20.77
CA SER A 163 5.29 17.95 -22.04
C SER A 163 4.41 16.72 -21.76
N PRO A 164 3.10 16.92 -21.55
CA PRO A 164 2.19 15.88 -21.02
C PRO A 164 2.07 14.63 -21.90
N ASN A 165 2.40 14.71 -23.19
CA ASN A 165 2.37 13.58 -24.12
C ASN A 165 3.73 12.91 -24.31
N SER A 166 4.75 13.34 -23.57
CA SER A 166 6.12 12.83 -23.66
C SER A 166 6.42 11.85 -22.53
N ILE A 167 7.17 10.80 -22.83
CA ILE A 167 7.74 9.90 -21.83
C ILE A 167 8.67 10.62 -20.83
N MET A 168 9.13 11.83 -21.15
CA MET A 168 9.97 12.63 -20.25
C MET A 168 9.20 13.22 -19.08
N THR A 169 7.95 13.64 -19.32
CA THR A 169 7.06 14.24 -18.30
C THR A 169 5.62 13.87 -18.64
N PRO A 170 5.21 12.61 -18.40
CA PRO A 170 3.89 12.12 -18.76
C PRO A 170 2.78 12.78 -17.93
N LEU A 171 1.60 12.99 -18.52
CA LEU A 171 0.42 13.43 -17.79
C LEU A 171 -0.01 12.38 -16.76
N GLY A 172 -0.32 12.80 -15.55
CA GLY A 172 -0.79 11.89 -14.48
C GLY A 172 0.33 11.10 -13.81
N LEU A 173 1.58 11.15 -14.28
CA LEU A 173 2.72 10.64 -13.52
C LEU A 173 3.40 11.77 -12.75
N TYR A 174 3.66 11.51 -11.49
CA TYR A 174 4.22 12.46 -10.54
C TYR A 174 5.66 12.08 -10.21
N PRO A 175 6.61 13.05 -10.17
CA PRO A 175 7.97 12.77 -9.71
C PRO A 175 7.98 12.28 -8.27
N LEU A 176 8.97 11.44 -7.93
CA LEU A 176 8.98 10.69 -6.67
C LEU A 176 9.28 11.54 -5.42
N PHE A 177 9.75 12.78 -5.59
CA PHE A 177 10.19 13.59 -4.45
C PHE A 177 9.65 15.01 -4.53
N ILE A 178 9.17 15.53 -3.37
CA ILE A 178 8.60 16.86 -3.24
C ILE A 178 9.17 17.59 -2.02
N HIS A 179 9.59 18.84 -2.18
CA HIS A 179 10.28 19.58 -1.12
C HIS A 179 9.27 20.25 -0.15
N PRO A 180 9.29 19.96 1.17
CA PRO A 180 8.30 20.43 2.13
C PRO A 180 8.17 21.93 2.25
N SER A 181 9.28 22.69 2.09
CA SER A 181 9.21 24.16 2.21
C SER A 181 8.69 24.84 0.96
N THR A 182 8.86 24.26 -0.22
CA THR A 182 8.53 24.91 -1.48
C THR A 182 7.32 24.32 -2.19
N GLY A 183 6.93 23.07 -1.86
CA GLY A 183 5.91 22.31 -2.57
C GLY A 183 6.30 21.96 -4.01
N LYS A 184 7.58 22.10 -4.38
CA LYS A 184 8.06 21.78 -5.72
C LYS A 184 8.63 20.37 -5.76
N PHE A 185 8.33 19.67 -6.83
CA PHE A 185 8.96 18.39 -7.12
C PHE A 185 10.46 18.56 -7.38
N THR A 186 11.23 17.62 -6.87
CA THR A 186 12.68 17.48 -7.11
C THR A 186 12.92 16.20 -7.89
N LEU A 187 14.05 16.11 -8.61
CA LEU A 187 14.35 14.95 -9.46
C LEU A 187 13.22 14.62 -10.46
N GLU A 188 12.74 15.63 -11.18
CA GLU A 188 11.50 15.68 -11.98
C GLU A 188 11.34 14.61 -13.07
N ARG A 189 12.28 13.70 -13.26
CA ARG A 189 12.26 12.70 -14.34
C ARG A 189 12.39 11.27 -13.85
N SER A 190 11.96 11.02 -12.61
CA SER A 190 11.93 9.70 -12.02
C SER A 190 10.49 9.39 -11.57
N TYR A 191 9.92 8.35 -12.14
CA TYR A 191 8.54 7.92 -11.89
C TYR A 191 8.53 6.41 -11.62
N ALA A 192 7.83 5.99 -10.60
CA ALA A 192 7.58 4.59 -10.26
C ALA A 192 6.13 4.41 -9.84
N VAL A 193 5.58 3.24 -10.10
CA VAL A 193 4.29 2.78 -9.58
C VAL A 193 4.50 1.71 -8.51
N GLY A 194 5.73 1.26 -8.32
CA GLY A 194 6.18 0.50 -7.17
C GLY A 194 6.71 1.42 -6.07
N ALA A 195 7.75 0.98 -5.38
CA ALA A 195 8.34 1.69 -4.25
C ALA A 195 8.51 3.21 -4.48
N LEU A 196 8.17 4.00 -3.47
CA LEU A 196 8.21 5.46 -3.42
C LEU A 196 7.08 6.20 -4.15
N GLY A 197 6.34 5.55 -5.04
CA GLY A 197 5.22 6.16 -5.78
C GLY A 197 3.88 5.46 -5.62
N ASP A 198 3.89 4.20 -5.27
CA ASP A 198 2.82 3.20 -5.21
C ASP A 198 1.49 3.71 -4.62
N SER A 199 1.41 3.84 -3.33
CA SER A 199 0.18 4.13 -2.59
C SER A 199 -0.41 5.53 -2.87
N PHE A 200 0.37 6.46 -3.44
CA PHE A 200 -0.21 7.71 -3.95
C PHE A 200 -1.26 7.44 -5.04
N TYR A 201 -0.92 6.61 -6.04
CA TYR A 201 -1.85 6.26 -7.13
C TYR A 201 -3.03 5.44 -6.62
N GLU A 202 -2.76 4.55 -5.68
CA GLU A 202 -3.77 3.75 -5.00
C GLU A 202 -4.81 4.63 -4.29
N TYR A 203 -4.35 5.65 -3.55
CA TYR A 203 -5.24 6.52 -2.77
C TYR A 203 -6.07 7.47 -3.64
N LEU A 204 -5.69 7.75 -4.88
CA LEU A 204 -6.54 8.48 -5.82
C LEU A 204 -7.88 7.74 -6.01
N ILE A 205 -7.84 6.45 -6.28
CA ILE A 205 -9.08 5.67 -6.51
C ILE A 205 -9.77 5.30 -5.20
N LYS A 206 -9.02 4.99 -4.14
CA LYS A 206 -9.57 4.60 -2.84
C LYS A 206 -10.29 5.76 -2.15
N ALA A 207 -9.73 6.96 -2.14
CA ALA A 207 -10.40 8.14 -1.60
C ALA A 207 -11.65 8.52 -2.42
N TRP A 208 -11.59 8.42 -3.75
CA TRP A 208 -12.75 8.62 -4.61
C TRP A 208 -13.90 7.65 -4.27
N ARG A 209 -13.60 6.41 -3.90
CA ARG A 209 -14.60 5.41 -3.50
C ARG A 209 -15.10 5.62 -2.07
N ALA A 210 -14.20 5.91 -1.13
CA ALA A 210 -14.54 6.02 0.28
C ALA A 210 -15.50 7.18 0.57
N PHE A 211 -15.49 8.25 -0.25
CA PHE A 211 -16.29 9.46 -0.05
C PHE A 211 -17.15 9.79 -1.29
N PRO A 212 -18.17 8.98 -1.60
CA PRO A 212 -18.89 9.04 -2.89
C PRO A 212 -19.67 10.32 -3.12
N ASN A 213 -20.02 11.06 -2.07
CA ASN A 213 -20.80 12.30 -2.17
C ASN A 213 -19.95 13.56 -1.95
N ALA A 214 -18.63 13.44 -1.74
CA ALA A 214 -17.75 14.59 -1.56
C ALA A 214 -17.72 15.46 -2.82
N GLN A 215 -17.93 16.77 -2.64
CA GLN A 215 -17.84 17.72 -3.74
C GLN A 215 -16.42 17.77 -4.30
N GLY A 216 -16.26 17.75 -5.63
CA GLY A 216 -14.95 17.82 -6.28
C GLY A 216 -14.17 16.51 -6.33
N ARG A 217 -14.70 15.40 -5.79
CA ARG A 217 -14.03 14.08 -5.82
C ARG A 217 -13.65 13.62 -7.23
N SER A 218 -14.33 14.11 -8.25
CA SER A 218 -14.05 13.76 -9.64
C SER A 218 -12.60 14.04 -10.06
N LYS A 219 -11.93 15.02 -9.43
CA LYS A 219 -10.52 15.31 -9.72
C LYS A 219 -9.59 14.12 -9.38
N TYR A 220 -9.86 13.39 -8.29
CA TYR A 220 -9.09 12.20 -7.93
C TYR A 220 -9.28 11.09 -8.96
N ARG A 221 -10.52 10.93 -9.44
CA ARG A 221 -10.82 9.97 -10.49
C ARG A 221 -10.12 10.32 -11.80
N VAL A 222 -10.18 11.59 -12.22
CA VAL A 222 -9.51 12.07 -13.43
C VAL A 222 -8.00 11.89 -13.34
N GLU A 223 -7.39 12.19 -12.18
CA GLU A 223 -5.95 12.00 -12.01
C GLU A 223 -5.57 10.51 -12.00
N PHE A 224 -6.40 9.65 -11.39
CA PHE A 224 -6.20 8.20 -11.49
C PHE A 224 -6.24 7.73 -12.94
N ASP A 225 -7.23 8.14 -13.70
CA ASP A 225 -7.37 7.76 -15.10
C ASP A 225 -6.20 8.26 -15.95
N ASN A 226 -5.76 9.52 -15.77
CA ASN A 226 -4.56 10.06 -16.42
C ASN A 226 -3.30 9.26 -16.07
N SER A 227 -3.18 8.84 -14.79
CA SER A 227 -2.06 8.05 -14.31
C SER A 227 -2.04 6.68 -14.98
N MET A 228 -3.17 5.98 -15.00
CA MET A 228 -3.25 4.63 -15.57
C MET A 228 -3.07 4.63 -17.09
N ASP A 229 -3.55 5.66 -17.80
CA ASP A 229 -3.27 5.84 -19.22
C ASP A 229 -1.76 6.00 -19.49
N SER A 230 -1.08 6.80 -18.67
CA SER A 230 0.37 6.98 -18.81
C SER A 230 1.17 5.74 -18.41
N VAL A 231 0.72 4.99 -17.40
CA VAL A 231 1.29 3.68 -17.04
C VAL A 231 1.20 2.73 -18.23
N LEU A 232 0.02 2.56 -18.81
CA LEU A 232 -0.20 1.70 -19.98
C LEU A 232 0.67 2.12 -21.16
N LYS A 233 0.76 3.41 -21.42
CA LYS A 233 1.46 3.97 -22.59
C LYS A 233 2.98 3.95 -22.47
N PHE A 234 3.52 4.24 -21.28
CA PHE A 234 4.94 4.54 -21.10
C PHE A 234 5.67 3.59 -20.18
N MET A 235 4.98 2.89 -19.26
CA MET A 235 5.62 2.06 -18.23
C MET A 235 5.43 0.56 -18.47
N VAL A 236 4.55 0.13 -19.36
CA VAL A 236 4.35 -1.30 -19.65
C VAL A 236 5.18 -1.72 -20.86
N SER A 237 6.01 -2.75 -20.69
CA SER A 237 6.68 -3.49 -21.76
C SER A 237 5.97 -4.82 -21.99
N LYS A 238 5.66 -5.12 -23.26
CA LYS A 238 5.00 -6.37 -23.66
C LYS A 238 6.01 -7.34 -24.27
N PHE A 239 6.02 -8.54 -23.75
CA PHE A 239 6.89 -9.62 -24.22
C PHE A 239 6.04 -10.78 -24.71
N PRO A 240 6.23 -11.27 -25.96
CA PRO A 240 5.58 -12.50 -26.40
C PRO A 240 5.87 -13.66 -25.45
N LYS A 241 7.07 -13.65 -24.84
CA LYS A 241 7.51 -14.62 -23.86
C LYS A 241 8.58 -14.02 -22.95
N LEU A 242 8.45 -14.27 -21.63
CA LEU A 242 9.50 -14.06 -20.64
C LEU A 242 9.84 -15.40 -19.98
N LYS A 243 11.12 -15.78 -20.00
CA LYS A 243 11.62 -17.00 -19.38
C LYS A 243 12.32 -16.68 -18.07
N TRP A 244 12.03 -17.44 -17.03
CA TRP A 244 12.77 -17.31 -15.77
C TRP A 244 14.17 -17.93 -15.92
N GLN A 245 15.20 -17.13 -15.64
CA GLN A 245 16.59 -17.52 -15.81
C GLN A 245 16.95 -18.76 -14.96
N GLY A 246 17.62 -19.73 -15.55
CA GLY A 246 18.04 -20.96 -14.86
C GLY A 246 16.93 -22.00 -14.66
N THR A 247 15.73 -21.77 -15.23
CA THR A 247 14.60 -22.71 -15.13
C THR A 247 13.97 -22.98 -16.49
N SER A 248 13.05 -23.97 -16.54
CA SER A 248 12.16 -24.19 -17.69
C SER A 248 10.88 -23.36 -17.64
N LYS A 249 10.69 -22.56 -16.58
CA LYS A 249 9.46 -21.76 -16.38
C LYS A 249 9.45 -20.55 -17.31
N GLU A 250 8.34 -20.36 -18.00
CA GLU A 250 8.14 -19.24 -18.92
C GLU A 250 6.71 -18.70 -18.80
N LEU A 251 6.54 -17.42 -19.10
CA LEU A 251 5.27 -16.73 -19.16
C LEU A 251 5.08 -16.19 -20.58
N HIS A 252 4.01 -16.60 -21.24
CA HIS A 252 3.61 -16.10 -22.54
C HIS A 252 2.74 -14.84 -22.39
N ASP A 253 2.79 -13.95 -23.39
CA ASP A 253 2.09 -12.66 -23.39
C ASP A 253 2.28 -11.89 -22.07
N ALA A 254 3.54 -11.77 -21.67
CA ALA A 254 3.91 -11.13 -20.40
C ALA A 254 3.93 -9.62 -20.54
N TRP A 255 3.24 -8.93 -19.63
CA TRP A 255 3.28 -7.48 -19.50
C TRP A 255 4.08 -7.13 -18.27
N PHE A 256 5.22 -6.46 -18.45
CA PHE A 256 6.14 -6.11 -17.39
C PHE A 256 6.06 -4.62 -17.09
N LEU A 257 5.85 -4.27 -15.82
CA LEU A 257 5.77 -2.89 -15.36
C LEU A 257 7.17 -2.36 -15.06
N ASN A 258 7.50 -1.20 -15.61
CA ASN A 258 8.82 -0.59 -15.54
C ASN A 258 8.78 0.71 -14.76
N ASP A 259 9.90 1.08 -14.14
CA ASP A 259 10.12 2.45 -13.75
C ASP A 259 10.49 3.33 -14.97
N LEU A 260 10.29 4.64 -14.84
CA LEU A 260 10.81 5.61 -15.80
C LEU A 260 11.90 6.47 -15.16
N LYS A 261 13.06 6.53 -15.80
CA LYS A 261 14.16 7.42 -15.39
C LYS A 261 14.71 8.18 -16.60
N ASN A 262 14.64 9.51 -16.56
CA ASN A 262 15.11 10.39 -17.64
C ASN A 262 14.56 10.00 -19.03
N GLY A 263 13.26 9.69 -19.11
CA GLY A 263 12.57 9.31 -20.34
C GLY A 263 12.95 7.93 -20.88
N ARG A 264 13.48 7.06 -20.04
CA ARG A 264 13.80 5.66 -20.39
C ARG A 264 13.10 4.70 -19.43
N GLN A 265 12.61 3.61 -19.97
CA GLN A 265 12.13 2.50 -19.16
C GLN A 265 13.31 1.78 -18.50
N VAL A 266 13.18 1.53 -17.21
CA VAL A 266 14.07 0.67 -16.43
C VAL A 266 13.30 -0.60 -16.12
N LEU A 267 13.72 -1.70 -16.71
CA LEU A 267 13.08 -3.03 -16.64
C LEU A 267 13.29 -3.67 -15.25
N ASN A 268 12.85 -2.95 -14.22
CA ASN A 268 12.95 -3.33 -12.82
C ASN A 268 11.57 -3.18 -12.19
N MET A 269 11.11 -4.22 -11.52
CA MET A 269 9.82 -4.26 -10.84
C MET A 269 10.01 -4.81 -9.44
N ASP A 270 9.67 -4.03 -8.43
CA ASP A 270 9.56 -4.53 -7.07
C ASP A 270 8.20 -5.20 -6.83
N HIS A 271 8.12 -6.04 -5.80
CA HIS A 271 6.91 -6.77 -5.45
C HIS A 271 5.76 -5.83 -5.08
N LEU A 272 6.07 -4.65 -4.49
CA LEU A 272 5.08 -3.64 -4.13
C LEU A 272 4.19 -3.28 -5.32
N ALA A 273 4.76 -3.15 -6.53
CA ALA A 273 4.01 -2.79 -7.73
C ALA A 273 2.85 -3.75 -8.09
N CYS A 274 2.81 -4.94 -7.49
CA CYS A 274 1.71 -5.89 -7.70
C CYS A 274 0.35 -5.39 -7.19
N PHE A 275 0.33 -4.44 -6.23
CA PHE A 275 -0.90 -3.80 -5.73
C PHE A 275 -1.75 -3.18 -6.84
N ILE A 276 -1.11 -2.75 -7.95
CA ILE A 276 -1.78 -2.00 -9.03
C ILE A 276 -3.00 -2.75 -9.59
N SER A 277 -2.98 -4.08 -9.57
CA SER A 277 -4.13 -4.88 -10.01
C SER A 277 -5.39 -4.59 -9.22
N GLY A 278 -5.28 -4.45 -7.89
CA GLY A 278 -6.40 -4.07 -7.01
C GLY A 278 -6.92 -2.67 -7.34
N ALA A 279 -6.02 -1.69 -7.48
CA ALA A 279 -6.39 -0.33 -7.84
C ALA A 279 -7.08 -0.25 -9.21
N LEU A 280 -6.61 -1.03 -10.21
CA LEU A 280 -7.22 -1.12 -11.53
C LEU A 280 -8.61 -1.77 -11.49
N VAL A 281 -8.81 -2.81 -10.67
CA VAL A 281 -10.13 -3.44 -10.45
C VAL A 281 -11.09 -2.41 -9.85
N LEU A 282 -10.68 -1.67 -8.82
CA LEU A 282 -11.48 -0.60 -8.22
C LEU A 282 -11.78 0.52 -9.22
N GLY A 283 -10.81 0.87 -10.06
CA GLY A 283 -10.96 1.86 -11.13
C GLY A 283 -11.89 1.41 -12.25
N ALA A 284 -11.95 0.10 -12.55
CA ALA A 284 -12.83 -0.47 -13.55
C ALA A 284 -14.31 -0.45 -13.13
N GLU A 285 -14.60 -0.37 -11.85
CA GLU A 285 -15.96 -0.14 -11.35
C GLU A 285 -16.35 1.32 -11.59
N HIS A 286 -17.53 1.54 -12.16
CA HIS A 286 -18.03 2.90 -12.48
C HIS A 286 -17.20 3.68 -13.53
N ALA A 287 -16.32 3.03 -14.30
CA ALA A 287 -15.66 3.68 -15.43
C ALA A 287 -16.64 3.82 -16.61
N SER A 288 -16.59 4.96 -17.23
CA SER A 288 -17.20 5.21 -18.53
C SER A 288 -16.13 5.89 -19.40
N PRO A 289 -15.87 5.46 -20.60
CA PRO A 289 -16.55 4.46 -21.43
C PRO A 289 -15.99 3.03 -21.30
N ASN A 290 -16.74 2.05 -21.83
CA ASN A 290 -16.41 0.61 -21.74
C ASN A 290 -14.97 0.22 -22.15
N ASP A 291 -14.29 1.00 -22.98
CA ASP A 291 -12.94 0.70 -23.45
C ASP A 291 -11.87 0.94 -22.37
N ILE A 292 -12.05 1.95 -21.50
CA ILE A 292 -11.18 2.19 -20.34
C ILE A 292 -11.31 1.03 -19.35
N VAL A 293 -12.53 0.58 -19.07
CA VAL A 293 -12.79 -0.57 -18.19
C VAL A 293 -12.10 -1.84 -18.68
N LYS A 294 -12.19 -2.12 -19.99
CA LYS A 294 -11.53 -3.28 -20.59
C LYS A 294 -10.02 -3.18 -20.48
N GLY A 295 -9.45 -1.99 -20.71
CA GLY A 295 -8.02 -1.74 -20.57
C GLY A 295 -7.51 -1.96 -19.15
N TYR A 296 -8.24 -1.49 -18.13
CA TYR A 296 -7.89 -1.67 -16.73
C TYR A 296 -7.94 -3.14 -16.31
N LEU A 297 -9.02 -3.85 -16.66
CA LEU A 297 -9.14 -5.27 -16.30
C LEU A 297 -8.11 -6.13 -17.03
N ALA A 298 -7.79 -5.81 -18.30
CA ALA A 298 -6.73 -6.51 -19.02
C ALA A 298 -5.36 -6.29 -18.36
N LEU A 299 -5.02 -5.05 -17.98
CA LEU A 299 -3.77 -4.78 -17.29
C LEU A 299 -3.74 -5.47 -15.91
N ALA A 300 -4.83 -5.43 -15.15
CA ALA A 300 -4.93 -6.10 -13.86
C ALA A 300 -4.71 -7.61 -13.98
N GLU A 301 -5.30 -8.26 -14.99
CA GLU A 301 -5.11 -9.68 -15.28
C GLU A 301 -3.64 -10.02 -15.59
N HIS A 302 -3.03 -9.25 -16.51
CA HIS A 302 -1.62 -9.47 -16.89
C HIS A 302 -0.68 -9.24 -15.70
N MET A 303 -0.90 -8.19 -14.91
CA MET A 303 -0.08 -7.90 -13.74
C MET A 303 -0.24 -8.97 -12.65
N THR A 304 -1.47 -9.39 -12.34
CA THR A 304 -1.71 -10.47 -11.36
C THR A 304 -1.05 -11.78 -11.81
N THR A 305 -1.14 -12.09 -13.12
CA THR A 305 -0.51 -13.29 -13.70
C THR A 305 1.02 -13.22 -13.62
N LEU A 306 1.61 -12.06 -13.92
CA LEU A 306 3.05 -11.83 -13.80
C LEU A 306 3.51 -11.99 -12.34
N CYS A 307 2.85 -11.32 -11.40
CA CYS A 307 3.19 -11.36 -9.98
C CYS A 307 3.06 -12.79 -9.40
N ARG A 308 2.00 -13.51 -9.75
CA ARG A 308 1.86 -14.93 -9.40
C ARG A 308 3.00 -15.76 -10.01
N ASN A 309 3.45 -15.45 -11.22
CA ASN A 309 4.55 -16.17 -11.85
C ASN A 309 5.88 -15.99 -11.10
N PHE A 310 6.09 -14.85 -10.44
CA PHE A 310 7.25 -14.63 -9.57
C PHE A 310 7.34 -15.67 -8.45
N TYR A 311 6.20 -16.07 -7.86
CA TYR A 311 6.11 -17.14 -6.87
C TYR A 311 6.32 -18.51 -7.50
N HIS A 312 5.54 -18.81 -8.53
CA HIS A 312 5.51 -20.12 -9.16
C HIS A 312 6.88 -20.55 -9.75
N ALA A 313 7.70 -19.60 -10.13
CA ALA A 313 8.98 -19.87 -10.77
C ALA A 313 10.09 -20.24 -9.79
N GLN A 314 9.93 -19.94 -8.51
CA GLN A 314 10.95 -20.21 -7.49
C GLN A 314 10.85 -21.61 -6.89
N ALA A 315 11.99 -22.13 -6.41
CA ALA A 315 12.05 -23.43 -5.75
C ALA A 315 11.25 -23.45 -4.42
N SER A 316 11.25 -22.32 -3.68
CA SER A 316 10.47 -22.16 -2.44
C SER A 316 8.98 -21.95 -2.69
N GLY A 317 8.56 -21.62 -3.91
CA GLY A 317 7.20 -21.17 -4.20
C GLY A 317 6.88 -19.76 -3.68
N LEU A 318 7.91 -18.95 -3.32
CA LEU A 318 7.80 -17.57 -2.85
C LEU A 318 8.48 -16.61 -3.81
N SER A 319 7.95 -15.39 -3.95
CA SER A 319 8.49 -14.35 -4.84
C SER A 319 9.76 -13.71 -4.28
N PRO A 320 10.77 -13.41 -5.11
CA PRO A 320 11.78 -12.42 -4.75
C PRO A 320 11.15 -11.03 -4.60
N ASP A 321 11.83 -10.16 -3.85
CA ASP A 321 11.36 -8.78 -3.57
C ASP A 321 11.50 -7.86 -4.79
N VAL A 322 12.49 -8.12 -5.65
CA VAL A 322 12.72 -7.36 -6.90
C VAL A 322 13.04 -8.29 -8.05
N VAL A 323 12.38 -8.07 -9.19
CA VAL A 323 12.59 -8.80 -10.44
C VAL A 323 13.03 -7.85 -11.54
N VAL A 324 14.00 -8.28 -12.33
CA VAL A 324 14.49 -7.55 -13.51
C VAL A 324 14.18 -8.36 -14.76
N ALA A 325 13.69 -7.68 -15.79
CA ALA A 325 13.56 -8.27 -17.12
C ALA A 325 14.71 -7.81 -18.03
N ALA A 326 15.29 -8.74 -18.79
CA ALA A 326 16.29 -8.47 -19.79
C ALA A 326 15.66 -8.52 -21.18
N SER A 327 15.44 -7.35 -21.78
CA SER A 327 14.74 -7.22 -23.07
C SER A 327 15.40 -7.96 -24.22
N ALA A 328 16.72 -7.98 -24.27
CA ALA A 328 17.47 -8.63 -25.34
C ALA A 328 17.34 -10.16 -25.35
N SER A 329 17.14 -10.79 -24.19
CA SER A 329 17.07 -12.24 -24.06
C SER A 329 15.65 -12.79 -23.82
N GLY A 330 14.67 -11.91 -23.58
CA GLY A 330 13.33 -12.33 -23.15
C GLY A 330 13.39 -13.14 -21.84
N SER A 331 14.31 -12.79 -20.93
CA SER A 331 14.48 -13.46 -19.64
C SER A 331 14.20 -12.52 -18.47
N MET A 332 13.84 -13.11 -17.32
CA MET A 332 13.68 -12.38 -16.06
C MET A 332 14.38 -13.14 -14.92
N TYR A 333 14.79 -12.40 -13.88
CA TYR A 333 15.49 -12.97 -12.71
C TYR A 333 15.31 -12.06 -11.48
N GLY A 334 15.38 -12.65 -10.29
CA GLY A 334 15.36 -11.91 -9.03
C GLY A 334 16.72 -11.28 -8.72
N THR A 335 16.74 -10.04 -8.31
CA THR A 335 17.93 -9.31 -7.85
C THR A 335 17.97 -9.17 -6.34
N HIS A 336 16.80 -8.96 -5.68
CA HIS A 336 16.63 -9.07 -4.24
C HIS A 336 15.82 -10.33 -3.97
N ASN A 337 16.54 -11.41 -3.66
CA ASN A 337 15.93 -12.74 -3.56
C ASN A 337 15.33 -13.06 -2.19
N GLN A 338 15.21 -12.11 -1.30
CA GLN A 338 14.47 -12.24 -0.05
C GLN A 338 12.95 -12.21 -0.29
N ASN A 339 12.21 -12.81 0.62
CA ASN A 339 10.77 -12.63 0.73
C ASN A 339 10.43 -12.30 2.17
N ILE A 340 9.88 -11.12 2.38
CA ILE A 340 9.57 -10.56 3.69
C ILE A 340 8.07 -10.55 3.98
N GLN A 341 7.34 -11.54 3.46
CA GLN A 341 5.90 -11.74 3.73
C GLN A 341 4.96 -10.72 3.07
N ARG A 342 5.39 -10.00 2.03
CA ARG A 342 4.62 -8.94 1.37
C ARG A 342 3.27 -9.42 0.82
N PRO A 343 2.20 -8.59 0.90
CA PRO A 343 0.83 -8.93 0.54
C PRO A 343 0.44 -8.68 -0.92
N GLU A 344 1.13 -7.82 -1.67
CA GLU A 344 0.58 -7.17 -2.87
C GLU A 344 0.15 -8.16 -3.98
N THR A 345 0.79 -9.34 -4.03
CA THR A 345 0.33 -10.40 -4.94
C THR A 345 -0.95 -11.08 -4.46
N VAL A 346 -1.09 -11.36 -3.17
CA VAL A 346 -2.32 -11.96 -2.64
C VAL A 346 -3.46 -10.95 -2.60
N GLU A 347 -3.15 -9.66 -2.42
CA GLU A 347 -4.09 -8.55 -2.61
C GLU A 347 -4.62 -8.51 -4.06
N ALA A 348 -3.71 -8.52 -5.05
CA ALA A 348 -4.09 -8.56 -6.47
C ALA A 348 -5.01 -9.76 -6.77
N ILE A 349 -4.67 -10.93 -6.26
CA ILE A 349 -5.47 -12.17 -6.40
C ILE A 349 -6.84 -12.00 -5.75
N PHE A 350 -6.92 -11.42 -4.54
CA PHE A 350 -8.17 -11.16 -3.85
C PHE A 350 -9.10 -10.26 -4.68
N TYR A 351 -8.62 -9.11 -5.15
CA TYR A 351 -9.44 -8.19 -5.95
C TYR A 351 -9.87 -8.81 -7.27
N MET A 352 -8.99 -9.54 -7.96
CA MET A 352 -9.33 -10.24 -9.20
C MET A 352 -10.37 -11.36 -8.96
N TYR A 353 -10.25 -12.12 -7.88
CA TYR A 353 -11.27 -13.10 -7.51
C TYR A 353 -12.62 -12.45 -7.23
N ARG A 354 -12.65 -11.42 -6.39
CA ARG A 354 -13.89 -10.70 -6.04
C ARG A 354 -14.57 -10.08 -7.27
N LYS A 355 -13.77 -9.67 -8.27
CA LYS A 355 -14.29 -9.09 -9.52
C LYS A 355 -14.82 -10.11 -10.51
N THR A 356 -14.15 -11.25 -10.64
CA THR A 356 -14.39 -12.20 -11.74
C THR A 356 -15.11 -13.48 -11.31
N GLY A 357 -14.99 -13.88 -10.07
CA GLY A 357 -15.44 -15.18 -9.56
C GLY A 357 -14.63 -16.38 -10.13
N ASP A 358 -13.48 -16.11 -10.82
CA ASP A 358 -12.69 -17.17 -11.44
C ASP A 358 -11.88 -17.93 -10.37
N GLU A 359 -12.19 -19.21 -10.21
CA GLU A 359 -11.57 -20.10 -9.22
C GLU A 359 -10.05 -20.29 -9.40
N LYS A 360 -9.49 -19.90 -10.55
CA LYS A 360 -8.03 -19.91 -10.73
C LYS A 360 -7.32 -19.05 -9.68
N TYR A 361 -7.93 -17.91 -9.28
CA TYR A 361 -7.35 -17.01 -8.28
C TYR A 361 -7.34 -17.65 -6.88
N ARG A 362 -8.39 -18.34 -6.48
CA ARG A 362 -8.38 -19.12 -5.23
C ARG A 362 -7.33 -20.22 -5.25
N LYS A 363 -7.18 -20.91 -6.38
CA LYS A 363 -6.12 -21.90 -6.54
C LYS A 363 -4.74 -21.28 -6.37
N TRP A 364 -4.47 -20.13 -6.97
CA TRP A 364 -3.21 -19.42 -6.83
C TRP A 364 -2.95 -18.93 -5.39
N ALA A 365 -3.97 -18.36 -4.74
CA ALA A 365 -3.89 -17.99 -3.33
C ALA A 365 -3.54 -19.19 -2.43
N TRP A 366 -4.15 -20.35 -2.70
CA TRP A 366 -3.88 -21.57 -1.96
C TRP A 366 -2.46 -22.10 -2.17
N GLU A 367 -1.97 -22.11 -3.41
CA GLU A 367 -0.60 -22.49 -3.72
C GLU A 367 0.42 -21.60 -2.99
N ILE A 368 0.20 -20.29 -2.99
CA ILE A 368 1.03 -19.31 -2.29
C ILE A 368 0.98 -19.54 -0.78
N PHE A 369 -0.22 -19.73 -0.21
CA PHE A 369 -0.39 -20.00 1.22
C PHE A 369 0.34 -21.28 1.67
N GLN A 370 0.26 -22.35 0.88
CA GLN A 370 1.01 -23.59 1.18
C GLN A 370 2.52 -23.35 1.22
N SER A 371 3.04 -22.59 0.27
CA SER A 371 4.47 -22.20 0.25
C SER A 371 4.84 -21.34 1.46
N MET A 372 3.99 -20.38 1.83
CA MET A 372 4.17 -19.58 3.05
C MET A 372 4.18 -20.46 4.30
N LYS A 373 3.20 -21.37 4.42
CA LYS A 373 3.13 -22.30 5.56
C LYS A 373 4.38 -23.16 5.69
N GLU A 374 4.88 -23.69 4.57
CA GLU A 374 6.10 -24.52 4.53
C GLU A 374 7.35 -23.72 4.91
N MET A 375 7.48 -22.50 4.36
CA MET A 375 8.73 -21.74 4.43
C MET A 375 8.81 -20.83 5.66
N TYR A 376 7.71 -20.21 6.09
CA TYR A 376 7.71 -19.21 7.17
C TYR A 376 7.49 -19.79 8.56
N ALA A 377 6.73 -20.91 8.68
CA ALA A 377 6.36 -21.40 10.01
C ALA A 377 7.58 -21.86 10.81
N THR A 378 7.62 -21.47 12.09
CA THR A 378 8.60 -21.89 13.09
C THR A 378 7.87 -22.45 14.30
N ASP A 379 8.59 -22.99 15.26
CA ASP A 379 8.00 -23.51 16.50
C ASP A 379 7.32 -22.41 17.34
N THR A 380 7.71 -21.15 17.14
CA THR A 380 7.27 -20.00 17.96
C THR A 380 6.52 -18.92 17.18
N GLY A 381 6.43 -19.04 15.86
CA GLY A 381 5.78 -18.01 15.03
C GLY A 381 6.09 -18.14 13.55
N TRP A 382 6.23 -17.01 12.89
CA TRP A 382 6.46 -16.89 11.45
C TRP A 382 7.69 -16.02 11.18
N THR A 383 8.34 -16.23 10.05
CA THR A 383 9.57 -15.51 9.68
C THR A 383 9.67 -15.31 8.18
N GLY A 384 10.33 -14.26 7.73
CA GLY A 384 10.68 -14.09 6.33
C GLY A 384 11.80 -15.02 5.86
N ILE A 385 12.10 -14.98 4.58
CA ILE A 385 13.11 -15.83 3.91
C ILE A 385 14.14 -14.94 3.23
N ARG A 386 15.42 -15.26 3.44
CA ARG A 386 16.56 -14.51 2.86
C ARG A 386 16.79 -14.79 1.38
N ASP A 387 16.45 -16.00 0.90
CA ASP A 387 16.70 -16.42 -0.49
C ASP A 387 15.64 -17.42 -0.95
N VAL A 388 14.71 -16.96 -1.79
CA VAL A 388 13.58 -17.74 -2.33
C VAL A 388 14.02 -18.84 -3.32
N ARG A 389 15.25 -18.79 -3.82
CA ARG A 389 15.80 -19.83 -4.72
C ARG A 389 16.14 -21.12 -3.99
N LYS A 390 16.20 -21.07 -2.65
CA LYS A 390 16.50 -22.20 -1.77
C LYS A 390 15.22 -22.79 -1.23
N LYS A 391 15.11 -24.11 -1.29
CA LYS A 391 14.03 -24.88 -0.69
C LYS A 391 14.48 -25.49 0.65
N GLU A 392 13.68 -26.30 1.23
CA GLU A 392 13.73 -26.95 2.56
C GLU A 392 15.12 -27.11 3.24
N ALA A 393 16.12 -27.60 2.51
CA ALA A 393 17.45 -27.84 3.07
C ALA A 393 18.18 -26.58 3.60
N ALA A 394 17.68 -25.41 3.27
CA ALA A 394 18.28 -24.15 3.69
C ALA A 394 17.61 -23.54 4.93
N LEU A 395 16.54 -24.13 5.44
CA LEU A 395 15.96 -23.79 6.74
C LEU A 395 16.89 -24.35 7.84
N PRO A 396 17.07 -23.74 8.96
CA PRO A 396 16.71 -22.39 9.44
C PRO A 396 17.67 -21.26 9.00
N GLN A 397 18.80 -21.56 8.36
CA GLN A 397 19.78 -20.53 7.95
C GLN A 397 19.23 -19.54 6.92
N ASN A 398 18.19 -19.95 6.18
CA ASN A 398 17.51 -19.13 5.21
C ASN A 398 16.44 -18.21 5.83
N ARG A 399 16.11 -18.37 7.09
CA ARG A 399 15.14 -17.54 7.82
C ARG A 399 15.79 -16.24 8.27
N ASP A 400 15.05 -15.13 8.27
CA ASP A 400 15.54 -13.81 8.69
C ASP A 400 15.23 -13.48 10.14
N ASP A 401 14.42 -14.31 10.82
CA ASP A 401 13.97 -14.16 12.21
C ASP A 401 13.11 -12.89 12.43
N ILE A 402 12.40 -12.45 11.40
CA ILE A 402 11.54 -11.27 11.45
C ILE A 402 10.12 -11.64 11.01
N THR A 403 9.12 -11.29 11.81
CA THR A 403 7.72 -11.27 11.40
C THR A 403 7.31 -9.82 11.13
N GLN A 404 6.91 -9.54 9.90
CA GLN A 404 6.41 -8.21 9.53
C GLN A 404 5.00 -8.00 10.09
N THR A 405 4.67 -6.77 10.50
CA THR A 405 3.36 -6.49 11.08
C THR A 405 2.25 -6.59 10.02
N PHE A 406 2.55 -6.18 8.78
CA PHE A 406 1.64 -6.32 7.63
C PHE A 406 1.34 -7.79 7.26
N PHE A 407 2.10 -8.76 7.72
CA PHE A 407 1.73 -10.16 7.55
C PHE A 407 0.37 -10.48 8.17
N PHE A 408 0.10 -9.92 9.36
CA PHE A 408 -1.19 -10.05 10.04
C PHE A 408 -2.24 -9.08 9.50
N ALA A 409 -1.84 -7.82 9.25
CA ALA A 409 -2.76 -6.80 8.77
C ALA A 409 -3.30 -7.10 7.37
N GLU A 410 -2.43 -7.60 6.48
CA GLU A 410 -2.67 -7.67 5.05
C GLU A 410 -2.65 -9.10 4.52
N THR A 411 -1.47 -9.75 4.54
CA THR A 411 -1.24 -11.03 3.85
C THR A 411 -2.23 -12.09 4.30
N LEU A 412 -2.39 -12.29 5.61
CA LEU A 412 -3.35 -13.25 6.15
C LEU A 412 -4.80 -12.80 5.93
N LYS A 413 -5.08 -11.49 6.04
CA LYS A 413 -6.42 -10.95 5.82
C LYS A 413 -6.89 -11.15 4.38
N TYR A 414 -6.09 -10.78 3.38
CA TYR A 414 -6.45 -10.98 1.97
C TYR A 414 -6.59 -12.45 1.61
N LEU A 415 -5.72 -13.32 2.14
CA LEU A 415 -5.86 -14.78 1.99
C LEU A 415 -7.17 -15.26 2.58
N TYR A 416 -7.50 -14.89 3.83
CA TYR A 416 -8.75 -15.26 4.48
C TYR A 416 -9.98 -14.81 3.67
N LEU A 417 -10.03 -13.54 3.28
CA LEU A 417 -11.13 -12.96 2.52
C LEU A 417 -11.27 -13.51 1.10
N THR A 418 -10.20 -14.05 0.51
CA THR A 418 -10.25 -14.76 -0.78
C THR A 418 -11.04 -16.06 -0.67
N PHE A 419 -11.00 -16.73 0.49
CA PHE A 419 -11.70 -17.98 0.74
C PHE A 419 -13.05 -17.79 1.45
N GLY A 420 -13.33 -16.59 1.93
CA GLY A 420 -14.60 -16.25 2.58
C GLY A 420 -15.80 -16.21 1.65
N SER A 421 -16.98 -16.00 2.22
CA SER A 421 -18.27 -15.86 1.49
C SER A 421 -18.37 -14.55 0.71
N GLY A 422 -17.60 -13.54 1.11
CA GLY A 422 -17.70 -12.17 0.61
C GLY A 422 -18.49 -11.23 1.50
N ASP A 423 -19.21 -11.75 2.46
CA ASP A 423 -20.05 -10.98 3.38
C ASP A 423 -19.25 -10.40 4.55
N GLU A 424 -18.05 -10.91 4.81
CA GLU A 424 -17.18 -10.45 5.89
C GLU A 424 -16.78 -8.98 5.71
N ILE A 425 -16.45 -8.61 4.46
CA ILE A 425 -16.18 -7.24 4.01
C ILE A 425 -16.76 -7.05 2.61
N ASP A 426 -17.87 -6.31 2.52
CA ASP A 426 -18.46 -5.92 1.24
C ASP A 426 -17.71 -4.73 0.65
N LEU A 427 -17.07 -4.90 -0.51
CA LEU A 427 -16.32 -3.84 -1.19
C LEU A 427 -17.17 -2.64 -1.66
N ASN A 428 -18.49 -2.72 -1.61
CA ASN A 428 -19.39 -1.57 -1.83
C ASN A 428 -19.53 -0.67 -0.59
N GLU A 429 -19.30 -1.24 0.59
CA GLU A 429 -19.46 -0.57 1.89
C GLU A 429 -18.11 -0.27 2.57
N TRP A 430 -17.04 -0.89 2.12
CA TRP A 430 -15.71 -0.78 2.73
C TRP A 430 -14.63 -0.53 1.69
N VAL A 431 -13.62 0.24 2.09
CA VAL A 431 -12.40 0.48 1.32
C VAL A 431 -11.21 0.15 2.21
N PHE A 432 -10.33 -0.72 1.75
CA PHE A 432 -9.07 -1.00 2.43
C PHE A 432 -8.07 0.15 2.21
N ASN A 433 -7.40 0.58 3.27
CA ASN A 433 -6.25 1.46 3.12
C ASN A 433 -5.05 0.68 2.55
N THR A 434 -3.88 1.31 2.45
CA THR A 434 -2.67 0.65 1.90
C THR A 434 -2.02 -0.36 2.86
N GLU A 435 -2.52 -0.51 4.09
CA GLU A 435 -2.15 -1.53 5.07
C GLU A 435 -3.30 -2.54 5.30
N ALA A 436 -4.23 -2.61 4.34
CA ALA A 436 -5.43 -3.46 4.37
C ALA A 436 -6.35 -3.25 5.59
N HIS A 437 -6.31 -2.08 6.21
CA HIS A 437 -7.28 -1.72 7.23
C HIS A 437 -8.57 -1.21 6.57
N PRO A 438 -9.72 -1.92 6.71
CA PRO A 438 -10.97 -1.49 6.10
C PRO A 438 -11.56 -0.28 6.84
N VAL A 439 -11.87 0.78 6.09
CA VAL A 439 -12.66 1.90 6.56
C VAL A 439 -14.01 1.92 5.85
N LYS A 440 -15.06 2.28 6.58
CA LYS A 440 -16.41 2.28 6.03
C LYS A 440 -16.64 3.46 5.09
N VAL A 441 -17.20 3.19 3.92
CA VAL A 441 -17.60 4.24 2.95
C VAL A 441 -18.51 5.26 3.61
N SER A 442 -18.12 6.54 3.55
CA SER A 442 -18.90 7.64 4.13
C SER A 442 -19.71 8.36 3.06
N ARG A 443 -21.02 8.12 3.06
CA ARG A 443 -21.98 8.84 2.20
C ARG A 443 -22.39 10.20 2.77
N GLU A 444 -22.06 10.45 4.04
CA GLU A 444 -22.38 11.70 4.76
C GLU A 444 -21.20 12.68 4.79
N PHE A 445 -20.07 12.33 4.20
CA PHE A 445 -18.90 13.19 4.15
C PHE A 445 -19.20 14.49 3.37
N THR A 446 -19.08 15.64 4.02
CA THR A 446 -19.48 16.95 3.48
C THR A 446 -18.32 17.85 3.08
N PHE A 447 -17.09 17.52 3.44
CA PHE A 447 -15.93 18.33 3.09
C PHE A 447 -15.59 18.18 1.59
N PRO A 448 -15.28 19.27 0.87
CA PRO A 448 -14.96 19.20 -0.56
C PRO A 448 -13.54 18.68 -0.80
N PHE A 449 -13.34 17.92 -1.89
CA PHE A 449 -12.03 17.43 -2.32
C PHE A 449 -11.22 18.50 -3.03
#